data_cddd9d41a3658692d53204b1343cb61d
#
_entry.id   cddd9d41a3658692d53204b1343cb61d
#
_cell.length_a   1.000
_cell.length_b   1.000
_cell.length_c   1.000
_cell.angle_alpha   90.00
_cell.angle_beta   90.00
_cell.angle_gamma   90.00
#
_symmetry.space_group_name_H-M   'P 1'
#
loop_
_entity.id
_entity.type
_entity.pdbx_description
1 polymer ?
#
loop_
_entity_poly.entity_id
_entity_poly.type
_entity_poly.pdbx_seq_one_letter_code
_entity_poly.pdbx_strand_id
1 'polypeptide(L)'
;MDKPRLYIKGVTQLRQFGNIGLIVLTDADQTKHLSMPCNMDRLYDLEGFFKKRHTSVDALISVLWTIIRDHTGAPYEVHVTDVSSGKYRMELQDVEKSIAYKLDPTAAITLDLPIYISPQLFDIQGVDYNPDNEKMSLPLNVLSYELLENALRRAVKDEDYRMAMAIIQEMDNRKK
;
A
#
# COMPACT_ATOMS: atom_id res chain seq x y z
N MET A 1 0.10 22.31 -6.58
CA MET A 1 0.91 21.15 -7.05
C MET A 1 -0.04 20.01 -7.30
N ASP A 2 -0.03 19.48 -8.50
CA ASP A 2 -0.87 18.34 -8.82
C ASP A 2 -0.44 17.11 -8.00
N LYS A 3 -1.40 16.42 -7.43
CA LYS A 3 -1.16 15.19 -6.66
C LYS A 3 -0.83 14.07 -7.65
N PRO A 4 0.29 13.34 -7.50
CA PRO A 4 0.58 12.18 -8.32
C PRO A 4 -0.55 11.15 -8.23
N ARG A 5 -1.02 10.68 -9.40
CA ARG A 5 -1.95 9.57 -9.49
C ARG A 5 -1.19 8.26 -9.49
N LEU A 6 -1.67 7.32 -8.71
CA LEU A 6 -1.11 5.97 -8.62
C LEU A 6 -2.00 4.96 -9.35
N TYR A 7 -1.36 4.00 -9.97
CA TYR A 7 -1.99 2.92 -10.72
C TYR A 7 -1.63 1.58 -10.10
N ILE A 8 -2.59 0.69 -9.98
CA ILE A 8 -2.38 -0.64 -9.45
C ILE A 8 -1.59 -1.44 -10.49
N LYS A 9 -0.37 -1.85 -10.12
CA LYS A 9 0.45 -2.73 -10.95
C LYS A 9 0.13 -4.21 -10.71
N GLY A 10 -0.22 -4.53 -9.47
CA GLY A 10 -0.59 -5.89 -9.08
C GLY A 10 -0.33 -6.16 -7.61
N VAL A 11 -0.38 -7.43 -7.28
CA VAL A 11 -0.05 -7.94 -5.95
C VAL A 11 1.00 -9.04 -6.07
N THR A 12 1.86 -9.14 -5.08
CA THR A 12 2.92 -10.16 -5.05
C THR A 12 3.20 -10.61 -3.63
N GLN A 13 3.89 -11.74 -3.49
CA GLN A 13 4.29 -12.27 -2.20
C GLN A 13 5.78 -12.03 -1.96
N LEU A 14 6.13 -11.47 -0.83
CA LEU A 14 7.50 -11.31 -0.39
C LEU A 14 7.88 -12.42 0.60
N ARG A 15 8.62 -13.43 0.13
CA ARG A 15 9.02 -14.59 0.94
C ARG A 15 10.19 -14.30 1.88
N GLN A 16 10.99 -13.28 1.55
CA GLN A 16 12.23 -12.95 2.28
C GLN A 16 11.99 -12.45 3.71
N PHE A 17 10.84 -11.86 3.99
CA PHE A 17 10.50 -11.25 5.29
C PHE A 17 9.35 -11.97 6.02
N GLY A 18 9.07 -13.25 5.68
CA GLY A 18 8.06 -14.04 6.37
C GLY A 18 6.68 -13.93 5.75
N ASN A 19 6.48 -14.45 4.55
CA ASN A 19 5.16 -14.60 3.90
C ASN A 19 4.23 -13.39 4.08
N ILE A 20 4.64 -12.22 3.60
CA ILE A 20 3.77 -11.04 3.52
C ILE A 20 3.33 -10.79 2.08
N GLY A 21 2.10 -10.32 1.94
CA GLY A 21 1.61 -9.80 0.67
C GLY A 21 2.08 -8.36 0.45
N LEU A 22 2.27 -8.00 -0.79
CA LEU A 22 2.51 -6.64 -1.21
C LEU A 22 1.49 -6.22 -2.27
N ILE A 23 0.93 -5.05 -2.08
CA ILE A 23 0.19 -4.32 -3.09
C ILE A 23 1.16 -3.35 -3.73
N VAL A 24 1.30 -3.41 -5.05
CA VAL A 24 2.24 -2.58 -5.81
C VAL A 24 1.47 -1.55 -6.61
N LEU A 25 1.75 -0.28 -6.34
CA LEU A 25 1.23 0.87 -7.07
C LEU A 25 2.38 1.57 -7.78
N THR A 26 2.15 2.10 -8.98
CA THR A 26 3.16 2.86 -9.73
C THR A 26 2.61 4.23 -10.12
N ASP A 27 3.49 5.18 -10.42
CA ASP A 27 3.14 6.39 -11.15
C ASP A 27 2.76 6.08 -12.61
N ALA A 28 2.28 7.09 -13.33
CA ALA A 28 1.85 6.93 -14.73
C ALA A 28 2.98 6.44 -15.64
N ASP A 29 4.19 6.96 -15.43
CA ASP A 29 5.36 6.67 -16.24
C ASP A 29 6.11 5.39 -15.79
N GLN A 30 5.64 4.76 -14.73
CA GLN A 30 6.25 3.59 -14.10
C GLN A 30 7.74 3.82 -13.74
N THR A 31 8.06 5.01 -13.29
CA THR A 31 9.41 5.38 -12.83
C THR A 31 9.63 5.03 -11.37
N LYS A 32 8.59 5.16 -10.57
CA LYS A 32 8.60 4.81 -9.14
C LYS A 32 7.45 3.88 -8.79
N HIS A 33 7.65 3.08 -7.77
CA HIS A 33 6.59 2.26 -7.19
C HIS A 33 6.45 2.51 -5.69
N LEU A 34 5.23 2.32 -5.21
CA LEU A 34 4.86 2.29 -3.81
C LEU A 34 4.45 0.85 -3.47
N SER A 35 5.10 0.26 -2.48
CA SER A 35 4.77 -1.09 -2.03
C SER A 35 4.10 -1.04 -0.67
N MET A 36 2.86 -1.52 -0.60
CA MET A 36 2.06 -1.55 0.63
C MET A 36 1.99 -2.98 1.17
N PRO A 37 2.59 -3.27 2.33
CA PRO A 37 2.47 -4.58 2.95
C PRO A 37 1.02 -4.90 3.36
N CYS A 38 0.61 -6.13 3.14
CA CYS A 38 -0.66 -6.68 3.62
C CYS A 38 -0.46 -8.10 4.14
N ASN A 39 -1.40 -8.61 4.93
CA ASN A 39 -1.38 -10.02 5.34
C ASN A 39 -1.73 -10.94 4.17
N MET A 40 -1.46 -12.23 4.33
CA MET A 40 -1.67 -13.20 3.26
C MET A 40 -3.15 -13.39 2.90
N ASP A 41 -4.06 -13.27 3.85
CA ASP A 41 -5.50 -13.40 3.58
C ASP A 41 -5.95 -12.29 2.63
N ARG A 42 -5.49 -11.06 2.88
CA ARG A 42 -5.76 -9.91 2.00
C ARG A 42 -5.10 -10.04 0.63
N LEU A 43 -3.91 -10.63 0.58
CA LEU A 43 -3.27 -10.93 -0.70
C LEU A 43 -4.13 -11.90 -1.53
N TYR A 44 -4.62 -12.97 -0.93
CA TYR A 44 -5.46 -13.96 -1.61
C TYR A 44 -6.81 -13.37 -2.06
N ASP A 45 -7.41 -12.51 -1.24
CA ASP A 45 -8.64 -11.78 -1.60
C ASP A 45 -8.41 -10.93 -2.85
N LEU A 46 -7.31 -10.15 -2.88
CA LEU A 46 -6.95 -9.30 -4.02
C LEU A 46 -6.58 -10.13 -5.26
N GLU A 47 -5.84 -11.22 -5.11
CA GLU A 47 -5.57 -12.13 -6.23
C GLU A 47 -6.87 -12.71 -6.81
N GLY A 48 -7.82 -13.05 -5.95
CA GLY A 48 -9.16 -13.48 -6.34
C GLY A 48 -9.88 -12.40 -7.16
N PHE A 49 -9.85 -11.17 -6.65
CA PHE A 49 -10.45 -10.00 -7.30
C PHE A 49 -9.85 -9.77 -8.71
N PHE A 50 -8.52 -9.74 -8.84
CA PHE A 50 -7.87 -9.57 -10.15
C PHE A 50 -8.12 -10.72 -11.12
N LYS A 51 -8.30 -11.94 -10.61
CA LYS A 51 -8.68 -13.13 -11.41
C LYS A 51 -10.19 -13.20 -11.67
N LYS A 52 -10.95 -12.14 -11.33
CA LYS A 52 -12.42 -12.06 -11.44
C LYS A 52 -13.16 -13.18 -10.70
N ARG A 53 -12.58 -13.68 -9.62
CA ARG A 53 -13.20 -14.63 -8.70
C ARG A 53 -13.88 -13.82 -7.59
N HIS A 54 -15.03 -13.25 -7.90
CA HIS A 54 -15.78 -12.45 -6.94
C HIS A 54 -16.41 -13.34 -5.87
N THR A 55 -16.23 -12.95 -4.61
CA THR A 55 -17.01 -13.50 -3.50
C THR A 55 -18.38 -12.86 -3.44
N SER A 56 -19.31 -13.45 -2.68
CA SER A 56 -20.64 -12.85 -2.45
C SER A 56 -20.51 -11.46 -1.77
N VAL A 57 -19.47 -11.27 -0.97
CA VAL A 57 -19.19 -9.99 -0.30
C VAL A 57 -18.72 -8.93 -1.31
N ASP A 58 -17.83 -9.30 -2.23
CA ASP A 58 -17.37 -8.39 -3.29
C ASP A 58 -18.52 -7.96 -4.18
N ALA A 59 -19.41 -8.87 -4.52
CA ALA A 59 -20.61 -8.57 -5.29
C ALA A 59 -21.52 -7.57 -4.56
N LEU A 60 -21.72 -7.75 -3.24
CA LEU A 60 -22.52 -6.82 -2.43
C LEU A 60 -21.89 -5.43 -2.36
N ILE A 61 -20.57 -5.36 -2.10
CA ILE A 61 -19.82 -4.10 -2.05
C ILE A 61 -19.93 -3.38 -3.41
N SER A 62 -19.76 -4.09 -4.51
CA SER A 62 -19.89 -3.54 -5.86
C SER A 62 -21.28 -2.97 -6.13
N VAL A 63 -22.34 -3.67 -5.72
CA VAL A 63 -23.72 -3.18 -5.87
C VAL A 63 -23.96 -1.93 -5.02
N LEU A 64 -23.58 -1.96 -3.75
CA LEU A 64 -23.71 -0.80 -2.85
C LEU A 64 -22.93 0.41 -3.39
N TRP A 65 -21.73 0.20 -3.88
CA TRP A 65 -20.92 1.25 -4.48
C TRP A 65 -21.58 1.83 -5.74
N THR A 66 -22.12 0.99 -6.60
CA THR A 66 -22.86 1.42 -7.79
C THR A 66 -24.07 2.28 -7.41
N ILE A 67 -24.83 1.85 -6.42
CA ILE A 67 -25.97 2.62 -5.90
C ILE A 67 -25.52 3.99 -5.38
N ILE A 68 -24.47 4.03 -4.55
CA ILE A 68 -23.95 5.30 -4.01
C ILE A 68 -23.54 6.23 -5.16
N ARG A 69 -22.72 5.75 -6.08
CA ARG A 69 -22.24 6.54 -7.23
C ARG A 69 -23.39 7.07 -8.08
N ASP A 70 -24.35 6.23 -8.41
CA ASP A 70 -25.47 6.60 -9.29
C ASP A 70 -26.44 7.57 -8.63
N HIS A 71 -26.59 7.51 -7.30
CA HIS A 71 -27.47 8.42 -6.56
C HIS A 71 -26.81 9.73 -6.16
N THR A 72 -25.51 9.73 -5.91
CA THR A 72 -24.84 10.96 -5.45
C THR A 72 -24.28 11.77 -6.61
N GLY A 73 -23.87 11.11 -7.70
CA GLY A 73 -23.13 11.74 -8.79
C GLY A 73 -21.79 12.36 -8.37
N ALA A 74 -21.45 12.25 -7.09
CA ALA A 74 -20.26 12.90 -6.53
C ALA A 74 -18.98 12.21 -7.00
N PRO A 75 -17.95 12.97 -7.37
CA PRO A 75 -16.63 12.41 -7.65
C PRO A 75 -15.97 11.96 -6.35
N TYR A 76 -15.59 10.69 -6.32
CA TYR A 76 -14.84 10.12 -5.20
C TYR A 76 -13.41 9.80 -5.62
N GLU A 77 -12.48 10.04 -4.73
CA GLU A 77 -11.06 9.74 -4.90
C GLU A 77 -10.51 9.03 -3.67
N VAL A 78 -9.49 8.20 -3.86
CA VAL A 78 -8.74 7.59 -2.77
C VAL A 78 -7.44 8.35 -2.59
N HIS A 79 -7.12 8.72 -1.36
CA HIS A 79 -5.89 9.41 -1.02
C HIS A 79 -5.03 8.59 -0.06
N VAL A 80 -3.76 8.38 -0.42
CA VAL A 80 -2.74 7.89 0.50
C VAL A 80 -2.25 9.08 1.30
N THR A 81 -2.58 9.12 2.59
CA THR A 81 -2.39 10.31 3.42
C THR A 81 -1.17 10.24 4.33
N ASP A 82 -0.81 9.03 4.78
CA ASP A 82 0.27 8.87 5.76
C ASP A 82 0.78 7.42 5.80
N VAL A 83 1.95 7.24 6.42
CA VAL A 83 2.50 5.95 6.84
C VAL A 83 2.84 6.02 8.32
N SER A 84 2.21 5.18 9.12
CA SER A 84 2.43 5.13 10.56
C SER A 84 2.51 3.69 11.04
N SER A 85 3.56 3.37 11.79
CA SER A 85 3.76 2.06 12.41
C SER A 85 3.66 0.89 11.43
N GLY A 86 4.23 1.04 10.24
CA GLY A 86 4.24 0.01 9.21
C GLY A 86 2.93 -0.13 8.44
N LYS A 87 2.03 0.85 8.53
CA LYS A 87 0.74 0.81 7.82
C LYS A 87 0.51 2.10 7.04
N TYR A 88 0.12 1.95 5.79
CA TYR A 88 -0.41 3.05 5.01
C TYR A 88 -1.81 3.41 5.48
N ARG A 89 -2.07 4.70 5.58
CA ARG A 89 -3.40 5.24 5.79
C ARG A 89 -3.96 5.70 4.47
N MET A 90 -5.18 5.28 4.18
CA MET A 90 -5.91 5.70 3.01
C MET A 90 -7.25 6.29 3.42
N GLU A 91 -7.73 7.23 2.63
CA GLU A 91 -9.00 7.90 2.82
C GLU A 91 -9.76 7.96 1.50
N LEU A 92 -11.05 7.66 1.58
CA LEU A 92 -12.01 7.93 0.52
C LEU A 92 -12.49 9.36 0.68
N GLN A 93 -12.25 10.20 -0.31
CA GLN A 93 -12.68 11.60 -0.31
C GLN A 93 -13.89 11.80 -1.22
N ASP A 94 -14.94 12.40 -0.68
CA ASP A 94 -15.99 13.06 -1.45
C ASP A 94 -15.45 14.44 -1.83
N VAL A 95 -15.09 14.60 -3.11
CA VAL A 95 -14.39 15.82 -3.58
C VAL A 95 -15.30 17.05 -3.48
N GLU A 96 -16.60 16.89 -3.68
CA GLU A 96 -17.56 18.01 -3.63
C GLU A 96 -17.80 18.50 -2.21
N LYS A 97 -17.97 17.56 -1.27
CA LYS A 97 -18.29 17.90 0.13
C LYS A 97 -17.07 18.09 1.00
N SER A 98 -15.88 17.79 0.48
CA SER A 98 -14.62 17.79 1.26
C SER A 98 -14.69 16.92 2.53
N ILE A 99 -15.40 15.80 2.45
CA ILE A 99 -15.52 14.82 3.53
C ILE A 99 -14.60 13.65 3.23
N ALA A 100 -13.84 13.22 4.23
CA ALA A 100 -12.93 12.09 4.12
C ALA A 100 -13.34 10.94 5.06
N TYR A 101 -13.27 9.72 4.56
CA TYR A 101 -13.57 8.50 5.30
C TYR A 101 -12.34 7.61 5.32
N LYS A 102 -11.96 7.09 6.49
CA LYS A 102 -10.85 6.13 6.59
C LYS A 102 -11.18 4.86 5.80
N LEU A 103 -10.21 4.39 5.03
CA LEU A 103 -10.35 3.24 4.16
C LEU A 103 -9.20 2.26 4.37
N ASP A 104 -9.51 0.97 4.39
CA ASP A 104 -8.48 -0.07 4.33
C ASP A 104 -7.86 -0.10 2.93
N PRO A 105 -6.52 -0.23 2.80
CA PRO A 105 -5.87 -0.27 1.49
C PRO A 105 -6.41 -1.34 0.54
N THR A 106 -6.82 -2.50 1.07
CA THR A 106 -7.41 -3.58 0.26
C THR A 106 -8.77 -3.16 -0.31
N ALA A 107 -9.61 -2.55 0.53
CA ALA A 107 -10.90 -2.02 0.10
C ALA A 107 -10.74 -0.89 -0.92
N ALA A 108 -9.74 -0.01 -0.75
CA ALA A 108 -9.43 1.05 -1.69
C ALA A 108 -9.21 0.53 -3.13
N ILE A 109 -8.52 -0.61 -3.23
CA ILE A 109 -8.20 -1.22 -4.53
C ILE A 109 -9.44 -1.84 -5.18
N THR A 110 -10.32 -2.45 -4.39
CA THR A 110 -11.52 -3.10 -4.92
C THR A 110 -12.58 -2.10 -5.39
N LEU A 111 -12.50 -0.84 -4.98
CA LEU A 111 -13.43 0.22 -5.43
C LEU A 111 -13.17 0.73 -6.85
N ASP A 112 -12.01 0.41 -7.43
CA ASP A 112 -11.58 0.88 -8.77
C ASP A 112 -11.68 2.41 -8.94
N LEU A 113 -11.29 3.14 -7.90
CA LEU A 113 -11.28 4.60 -7.87
C LEU A 113 -9.89 5.15 -8.18
N PRO A 114 -9.80 6.41 -8.66
CA PRO A 114 -8.52 7.08 -8.77
C PRO A 114 -7.81 7.15 -7.40
N ILE A 115 -6.56 6.71 -7.36
CA ILE A 115 -5.73 6.75 -6.15
C ILE A 115 -4.70 7.86 -6.31
N TYR A 116 -4.61 8.73 -5.31
CA TYR A 116 -3.66 9.85 -5.28
C TYR A 116 -2.78 9.79 -4.03
N ILE A 117 -1.62 10.42 -4.11
CA ILE A 117 -0.69 10.57 -2.99
C ILE A 117 -0.15 12.01 -2.99
N SER A 118 0.23 12.54 -1.83
CA SER A 118 0.93 13.82 -1.81
C SER A 118 2.32 13.69 -2.43
N PRO A 119 2.83 14.71 -3.16
CA PRO A 119 4.17 14.67 -3.73
C PRO A 119 5.23 14.37 -2.67
N GLN A 120 5.16 15.00 -1.51
CA GLN A 120 6.11 14.82 -0.40
C GLN A 120 6.13 13.38 0.11
N LEU A 121 4.95 12.77 0.28
CA LEU A 121 4.86 11.39 0.73
C LEU A 121 5.38 10.43 -0.35
N PHE A 122 5.11 10.71 -1.62
CA PHE A 122 5.60 9.91 -2.74
C PHE A 122 7.12 9.98 -2.89
N ASP A 123 7.72 11.15 -2.65
CA ASP A 123 9.18 11.30 -2.66
C ASP A 123 9.87 10.51 -1.55
N ILE A 124 9.22 10.39 -0.38
CA ILE A 124 9.75 9.64 0.78
C ILE A 124 9.54 8.13 0.62
N GLN A 125 8.37 7.72 0.11
CA GLN A 125 7.94 6.32 0.10
C GLN A 125 8.15 5.62 -1.25
N GLY A 126 8.22 6.40 -2.33
CA GLY A 126 8.40 5.89 -3.68
C GLY A 126 9.83 5.37 -3.89
N VAL A 127 9.93 4.16 -4.40
CA VAL A 127 11.19 3.51 -4.77
C VAL A 127 11.27 3.40 -6.28
N ASP A 128 12.45 3.57 -6.85
CA ASP A 128 12.66 3.43 -8.29
C ASP A 128 12.15 2.07 -8.76
N TYR A 129 11.31 2.11 -9.79
CA TYR A 129 10.69 0.91 -10.33
C TYR A 129 11.58 0.30 -11.42
N ASN A 130 12.01 -0.93 -11.19
CA ASN A 130 12.71 -1.72 -12.20
C ASN A 130 11.94 -3.03 -12.43
N PRO A 131 11.25 -3.19 -13.57
CA PRO A 131 10.47 -4.38 -13.86
C PRO A 131 11.30 -5.65 -13.96
N ASP A 132 12.60 -5.53 -14.28
CA ASP A 132 13.53 -6.66 -14.42
C ASP A 132 14.16 -7.08 -13.08
N ASN A 133 13.93 -6.32 -12.01
CA ASN A 133 14.49 -6.61 -10.71
C ASN A 133 13.49 -7.35 -9.82
N GLU A 134 13.69 -8.65 -9.63
CA GLU A 134 12.89 -9.46 -8.71
C GLU A 134 13.02 -9.03 -7.23
N LYS A 135 14.00 -8.19 -6.90
CA LYS A 135 14.20 -7.68 -5.54
C LYS A 135 13.44 -6.38 -5.36
N MET A 136 12.24 -6.48 -4.82
CA MET A 136 11.49 -5.30 -4.39
C MET A 136 12.16 -4.71 -3.13
N SER A 137 12.52 -3.43 -3.21
CA SER A 137 12.97 -2.67 -2.05
C SER A 137 11.76 -2.11 -1.32
N LEU A 138 11.76 -2.25 0.01
CA LEU A 138 10.73 -1.70 0.89
C LEU A 138 11.37 -0.68 1.84
N PRO A 139 10.80 0.51 1.98
CA PRO A 139 11.18 1.44 3.04
C PRO A 139 10.97 0.79 4.42
N LEU A 140 11.89 1.00 5.36
CA LEU A 140 11.81 0.37 6.69
C LEU A 140 10.55 0.77 7.47
N ASN A 141 10.08 1.99 7.29
CA ASN A 141 8.91 2.52 7.98
C ASN A 141 7.57 1.86 7.58
N VAL A 142 7.53 1.11 6.48
CA VAL A 142 6.33 0.34 6.07
C VAL A 142 6.33 -1.09 6.61
N LEU A 143 7.41 -1.52 7.26
CA LEU A 143 7.49 -2.85 7.87
C LEU A 143 6.82 -2.84 9.24
N SER A 144 6.10 -3.92 9.59
CA SER A 144 5.62 -4.10 10.96
C SER A 144 6.78 -4.27 11.94
N TYR A 145 6.53 -4.12 13.25
CA TYR A 145 7.58 -4.31 14.26
C TYR A 145 8.18 -5.72 14.20
N GLU A 146 7.35 -6.74 14.04
CA GLU A 146 7.77 -8.13 13.87
C GLU A 146 8.68 -8.33 12.65
N LEU A 147 8.34 -7.67 11.53
CA LEU A 147 9.16 -7.74 10.31
C LEU A 147 10.50 -7.03 10.48
N LEU A 148 10.53 -5.91 11.21
CA LEU A 148 11.77 -5.22 11.56
C LEU A 148 12.66 -6.09 12.45
N GLU A 149 12.10 -6.78 13.45
CA GLU A 149 12.87 -7.72 14.29
C GLU A 149 13.44 -8.88 13.48
N ASN A 150 12.65 -9.43 12.54
CA ASN A 150 13.12 -10.49 11.66
C ASN A 150 14.24 -10.02 10.72
N ALA A 151 14.08 -8.80 10.16
CA ALA A 151 15.08 -8.17 9.31
C ALA A 151 16.38 -7.88 10.10
N LEU A 152 16.26 -7.40 11.35
CA LEU A 152 17.39 -7.14 12.22
C LEU A 152 18.19 -8.41 12.52
N ARG A 153 17.50 -9.51 12.87
CA ARG A 153 18.17 -10.81 13.12
C ARG A 153 18.95 -11.29 11.89
N ARG A 154 18.42 -11.08 10.69
CA ARG A 154 19.13 -11.43 9.43
C ARG A 154 20.31 -10.51 9.19
N ALA A 155 20.13 -9.20 9.28
CA ALA A 155 21.20 -8.24 9.08
C ALA A 155 22.38 -8.50 10.02
N VAL A 156 22.12 -8.84 11.29
CA VAL A 156 23.18 -9.22 12.25
C VAL A 156 23.84 -10.54 11.86
N LYS A 157 23.08 -11.55 11.42
CA LYS A 157 23.62 -12.83 10.97
C LYS A 157 24.51 -12.69 9.73
N ASP A 158 24.12 -11.80 8.82
CA ASP A 158 24.80 -11.56 7.55
C ASP A 158 25.89 -10.48 7.70
N GLU A 159 26.17 -10.03 8.94
CA GLU A 159 27.16 -8.99 9.30
C GLU A 159 26.93 -7.64 8.61
N ASP A 160 25.68 -7.39 8.13
CA ASP A 160 25.30 -6.10 7.58
C ASP A 160 24.94 -5.10 8.69
N TYR A 161 25.98 -4.60 9.36
CA TYR A 161 25.83 -3.66 10.47
C TYR A 161 25.20 -2.34 10.06
N ARG A 162 25.34 -1.92 8.80
CA ARG A 162 24.72 -0.71 8.30
C ARG A 162 23.19 -0.84 8.27
N MET A 163 22.69 -1.95 7.73
CA MET A 163 21.28 -2.27 7.71
C MET A 163 20.74 -2.47 9.13
N ALA A 164 21.48 -3.19 9.99
CA ALA A 164 21.09 -3.40 11.37
C ALA A 164 20.91 -2.07 12.14
N MET A 165 21.83 -1.12 11.97
CA MET A 165 21.71 0.21 12.59
C MET A 165 20.50 0.98 12.07
N ALA A 166 20.22 0.97 10.76
CA ALA A 166 19.07 1.64 10.18
C ALA A 166 17.76 1.06 10.73
N ILE A 167 17.67 -0.26 10.91
CA ILE A 167 16.51 -0.94 11.48
C ILE A 167 16.31 -0.54 12.95
N ILE A 168 17.37 -0.54 13.74
CA ILE A 168 17.33 -0.13 15.15
C ILE A 168 16.83 1.32 15.27
N GLN A 169 17.35 2.21 14.44
CA GLN A 169 16.93 3.61 14.43
C GLN A 169 15.44 3.75 14.11
N GLU A 170 14.93 2.99 13.13
CA GLU A 170 13.49 2.98 12.83
C GLU A 170 12.65 2.45 13.99
N MET A 171 13.09 1.36 14.64
CA MET A 171 12.41 0.79 15.81
C MET A 171 12.37 1.77 16.98
N ASP A 172 13.44 2.53 17.22
CA ASP A 172 13.50 3.53 18.30
C ASP A 172 12.66 4.77 18.00
N ASN A 173 12.57 5.16 16.73
CA ASN A 173 11.69 6.26 16.33
C ASN A 173 10.20 5.95 16.59
N ARG A 174 9.82 4.67 16.58
CA ARG A 174 8.43 4.24 16.86
C ARG A 174 8.05 4.16 18.33
N LYS A 175 9.05 4.21 19.23
CA LYS A 175 8.82 4.20 20.70
C LYS A 175 8.54 5.59 21.27
N LYS A 176 8.79 6.62 20.48
CA LYS A 176 8.51 8.03 20.80
C LYS A 176 7.09 8.42 20.43
#